data_c9ef6f2530864190e92615bcf3eb946d
#
_entry.id   c9ef6f2530864190e92615bcf3eb946d
#
_cell.length_a   1.000
_cell.length_b   1.000
_cell.length_c   1.000
_cell.angle_alpha   90.00
_cell.angle_beta   90.00
_cell.angle_gamma   90.00
#
_symmetry.space_group_name_H-M   'P 1'
#
loop_
_entity.id
_entity.type
_entity.pdbx_description
1 polymer ?
#
loop_
_entity_poly.entity_id
_entity_poly.type
_entity_poly.pdbx_seq_one_letter_code
_entity_poly.pdbx_strand_id
1 'polypeptide(L)'
;SVLPEFKERVLLPSRLARLHELEGTTPTTLRGAGTEFDSLRAYVVGDDPRDIDWRASARSTELMVRQWRPERDRHVVIVVDCGRASSALLGAPEHEEVDSIALGRAPRLDSSIETALLLAALADRAGDKVHLVAVDSRVRARVSGVRGAKIIETLAQTFMDLNPRLDVTDWSRAADAVEQTVRHSAFVVITTKIPPAGLETEFTDALARLSKRHTVLVASATDPDEIRARNGREDAESVF
;
A
#
# COMPACT_ATOMS: atom_id res chain seq x y z
N SER A 1 -9.99 -21.81 14.93
CA SER A 1 -9.29 -20.66 14.31
C SER A 1 -10.01 -19.41 14.78
N VAL A 2 -9.39 -18.69 15.70
CA VAL A 2 -9.88 -17.42 16.21
C VAL A 2 -9.26 -16.38 15.28
N LEU A 3 -10.10 -15.67 14.53
CA LEU A 3 -9.68 -14.42 13.90
C LEU A 3 -9.13 -13.52 15.00
N PRO A 4 -7.97 -12.87 14.81
CA PRO A 4 -7.58 -11.79 15.70
C PRO A 4 -8.76 -10.83 15.79
N GLU A 5 -9.12 -10.43 17.02
CA GLU A 5 -10.17 -9.47 17.24
C GLU A 5 -9.81 -8.21 16.46
N PHE A 6 -10.47 -8.00 15.33
CA PHE A 6 -10.37 -6.77 14.55
C PHE A 6 -10.94 -5.60 15.36
N LYS A 7 -10.28 -5.25 16.46
CA LYS A 7 -10.60 -4.04 17.23
C LYS A 7 -10.61 -2.81 16.32
N GLU A 8 -9.84 -2.87 15.24
CA GLU A 8 -9.75 -1.79 14.25
C GLU A 8 -10.88 -1.77 13.22
N ARG A 9 -11.68 -2.84 13.09
CA ARG A 9 -12.88 -2.80 12.24
C ARG A 9 -13.88 -1.73 12.70
N VAL A 10 -13.91 -1.47 14.02
CA VAL A 10 -14.71 -0.39 14.63
C VAL A 10 -14.03 0.97 14.44
N LEU A 11 -12.69 1.01 14.33
CA LEU A 11 -11.90 2.24 14.16
C LEU A 11 -11.69 2.63 12.69
N LEU A 12 -11.92 1.72 11.74
CA LEU A 12 -11.81 1.99 10.31
C LEU A 12 -12.65 3.21 9.86
N PRO A 13 -13.93 3.34 10.24
CA PRO A 13 -14.72 4.51 9.90
C PRO A 13 -14.19 5.81 10.52
N SER A 14 -13.70 5.76 11.76
CA SER A 14 -13.16 6.94 12.46
C SER A 14 -11.79 7.34 11.94
N ARG A 15 -10.93 6.39 11.52
CA ARG A 15 -9.66 6.67 10.88
C ARG A 15 -9.86 7.22 9.46
N LEU A 16 -10.83 6.70 8.71
CA LEU A 16 -11.22 7.24 7.41
C LEU A 16 -11.84 8.64 7.55
N ALA A 17 -12.66 8.89 8.58
CA ALA A 17 -13.20 10.22 8.87
C ALA A 17 -12.09 11.22 9.24
N ARG A 18 -11.10 10.80 10.05
CA ARG A 18 -9.92 11.62 10.37
C ARG A 18 -9.07 11.96 9.14
N LEU A 19 -8.89 11.01 8.22
CA LEU A 19 -8.23 11.30 6.94
C LEU A 19 -9.03 12.33 6.13
N HIS A 20 -10.35 12.28 6.17
CA HIS A 20 -11.23 13.27 5.55
C HIS A 20 -11.10 14.67 6.19
N GLU A 21 -10.93 14.74 7.52
CA GLU A 21 -10.68 16.02 8.23
C GLU A 21 -9.30 16.59 7.92
N LEU A 22 -8.29 15.73 7.75
CA LEU A 22 -6.93 16.14 7.37
C LEU A 22 -6.83 16.55 5.90
N GLU A 23 -7.67 16.02 5.02
CA GLU A 23 -7.75 16.42 3.61
C GLU A 23 -8.43 17.78 3.41
N GLY A 24 -8.88 18.44 4.47
CA GLY A 24 -9.51 19.77 4.44
C GLY A 24 -10.30 19.99 3.16
N THR A 25 -11.45 20.53 3.21
CA THR A 25 -12.47 20.81 2.18
C THR A 25 -12.02 21.47 0.86
N THR A 26 -10.80 21.28 0.44
CA THR A 26 -10.37 21.65 -0.90
C THR A 26 -10.47 20.40 -1.75
N PRO A 27 -11.40 20.32 -2.72
CA PRO A 27 -11.25 19.34 -3.79
C PRO A 27 -9.96 19.75 -4.50
N THR A 28 -8.86 19.18 -4.07
CA THR A 28 -7.64 19.19 -4.85
C THR A 28 -7.99 18.39 -6.09
N THR A 29 -8.44 19.08 -7.10
CA THR A 29 -8.35 18.59 -8.46
C THR A 29 -6.86 18.41 -8.64
N LEU A 30 -6.36 17.22 -8.25
CA LEU A 30 -5.04 16.77 -8.66
C LEU A 30 -5.09 16.78 -10.19
N ARG A 31 -4.65 17.91 -10.77
CA ARG A 31 -4.25 18.00 -12.17
C ARG A 31 -3.01 17.12 -12.34
N GLY A 32 -3.18 15.81 -12.08
CA GLY A 32 -2.27 14.82 -12.57
C GLY A 32 -2.47 14.77 -14.07
N ALA A 33 -1.40 14.86 -14.82
CA ALA A 33 -1.42 14.62 -16.23
C ALA A 33 -2.03 13.23 -16.46
N GLY A 34 -3.35 13.20 -16.70
CA GLY A 34 -4.05 12.00 -17.12
C GLY A 34 -3.46 11.59 -18.45
N THR A 35 -3.32 10.30 -18.69
CA THR A 35 -2.81 9.77 -19.96
C THR A 35 -3.94 9.47 -20.94
N GLU A 36 -5.18 9.50 -20.49
CA GLU A 36 -6.35 9.22 -21.33
C GLU A 36 -7.01 10.52 -21.79
N PHE A 37 -7.13 10.68 -23.11
CA PHE A 37 -7.86 11.80 -23.71
C PHE A 37 -9.34 11.70 -23.37
N ASP A 38 -9.90 12.72 -22.71
CA ASP A 38 -11.33 12.75 -22.36
C ASP A 38 -12.14 13.56 -23.38
N SER A 39 -11.81 14.83 -23.53
CA SER A 39 -12.59 15.77 -24.34
C SER A 39 -11.76 17.01 -24.72
N LEU A 40 -12.32 17.78 -25.63
CA LEU A 40 -11.85 19.12 -25.94
C LEU A 40 -12.80 20.13 -25.28
N ARG A 41 -12.25 21.17 -24.65
CA ARG A 41 -13.01 22.30 -24.14
C ARG A 41 -12.39 23.62 -24.60
N ALA A 42 -13.13 24.69 -24.48
CA ALA A 42 -12.59 26.01 -24.72
C ALA A 42 -11.48 26.36 -23.72
N TYR A 43 -10.46 27.03 -24.19
CA TYR A 43 -9.36 27.55 -23.38
C TYR A 43 -9.86 28.59 -22.38
N VAL A 44 -9.39 28.48 -21.14
CA VAL A 44 -9.63 29.46 -20.09
C VAL A 44 -8.28 30.01 -19.63
N VAL A 45 -8.23 31.30 -19.33
CA VAL A 45 -7.01 31.97 -18.83
C VAL A 45 -6.49 31.23 -17.60
N GLY A 46 -5.24 30.72 -17.69
CA GLY A 46 -4.61 29.92 -16.64
C GLY A 46 -4.42 28.43 -17.02
N ASP A 47 -4.91 27.98 -18.16
CA ASP A 47 -4.61 26.66 -18.69
C ASP A 47 -3.18 26.58 -19.25
N ASP A 48 -2.57 25.40 -19.20
CA ASP A 48 -1.23 25.17 -19.76
C ASP A 48 -1.29 25.28 -21.30
N PRO A 49 -0.52 26.17 -21.93
CA PRO A 49 -0.46 26.27 -23.39
C PRO A 49 -0.04 25.00 -24.11
N ARG A 50 0.64 24.06 -23.41
CA ARG A 50 1.04 22.76 -23.96
C ARG A 50 -0.12 21.83 -24.25
N ASP A 51 -1.24 22.03 -23.54
CA ASP A 51 -2.45 21.24 -23.72
C ASP A 51 -3.35 21.75 -24.84
N ILE A 52 -2.99 22.85 -25.54
CA ILE A 52 -3.76 23.39 -26.67
C ILE A 52 -3.68 22.40 -27.84
N ASP A 53 -4.86 21.98 -28.31
CA ASP A 53 -4.99 21.24 -29.55
C ASP A 53 -5.11 22.21 -30.73
N TRP A 54 -3.99 22.52 -31.36
CA TRP A 54 -3.91 23.46 -32.50
C TRP A 54 -4.75 23.02 -33.69
N ARG A 55 -4.93 21.69 -33.89
CA ARG A 55 -5.71 21.15 -34.99
C ARG A 55 -7.21 21.33 -34.77
N ALA A 56 -7.65 21.14 -33.53
CA ALA A 56 -9.03 21.37 -33.16
C ALA A 56 -9.34 22.87 -33.12
N SER A 57 -8.43 23.70 -32.59
CA SER A 57 -8.55 25.15 -32.54
C SER A 57 -8.67 25.77 -33.96
N ALA A 58 -7.92 25.24 -34.93
CA ALA A 58 -8.02 25.70 -36.31
C ALA A 58 -9.38 25.44 -36.98
N ARG A 59 -10.20 24.56 -36.41
CA ARG A 59 -11.56 24.22 -36.90
C ARG A 59 -12.66 24.82 -36.04
N SER A 60 -12.30 25.47 -34.97
CA SER A 60 -13.18 26.15 -34.01
C SER A 60 -12.97 27.66 -34.09
N THR A 61 -13.92 28.43 -33.57
CA THR A 61 -13.80 29.86 -33.37
C THR A 61 -13.02 30.23 -32.11
N GLU A 62 -12.75 29.22 -31.25
CA GLU A 62 -12.07 29.41 -29.96
C GLU A 62 -10.87 28.44 -29.87
N LEU A 63 -9.88 28.81 -29.03
CA LEU A 63 -8.78 27.92 -28.70
C LEU A 63 -9.31 26.73 -27.93
N MET A 64 -8.96 25.53 -28.37
CA MET A 64 -9.39 24.27 -27.76
C MET A 64 -8.23 23.64 -26.98
N VAL A 65 -8.53 23.23 -25.73
CA VAL A 65 -7.58 22.55 -24.83
C VAL A 65 -8.00 21.10 -24.65
N ARG A 66 -7.01 20.21 -24.68
CA ARG A 66 -7.21 18.80 -24.34
C ARG A 66 -7.47 18.66 -22.86
N GLN A 67 -8.60 18.08 -22.52
CA GLN A 67 -8.91 17.69 -21.16
C GLN A 67 -8.52 16.21 -20.99
N TRP A 68 -7.63 15.98 -20.05
CA TRP A 68 -7.17 14.63 -19.72
C TRP A 68 -7.99 14.10 -18.55
N ARG A 69 -8.45 12.87 -18.67
CA ARG A 69 -9.10 12.18 -17.56
C ARG A 69 -8.03 11.42 -16.77
N PRO A 70 -8.04 11.50 -15.43
CA PRO A 70 -7.23 10.56 -14.64
C PRO A 70 -7.67 9.15 -15.01
N GLU A 71 -6.70 8.27 -15.26
CA GLU A 71 -6.95 6.86 -15.54
C GLU A 71 -7.89 6.27 -14.48
N ARG A 72 -9.13 5.93 -14.86
CA ARG A 72 -10.12 5.34 -13.94
C ARG A 72 -9.80 3.88 -13.60
N ASP A 73 -8.80 3.30 -14.23
CA ASP A 73 -8.41 1.90 -14.12
C ASP A 73 -7.04 1.71 -13.46
N ARG A 74 -6.75 2.53 -12.43
CA ARG A 74 -5.52 2.32 -11.66
C ARG A 74 -5.59 1.00 -10.92
N HIS A 75 -4.47 0.32 -10.87
CA HIS A 75 -4.29 -0.94 -10.18
C HIS A 75 -3.46 -0.71 -8.91
N VAL A 76 -3.96 -1.18 -7.78
CA VAL A 76 -3.23 -1.24 -6.51
C VAL A 76 -2.97 -2.69 -6.18
N VAL A 77 -1.70 -3.08 -6.07
CA VAL A 77 -1.30 -4.43 -5.68
C VAL A 77 -0.74 -4.37 -4.27
N ILE A 78 -1.37 -5.07 -3.35
CA ILE A 78 -0.92 -5.17 -1.97
C ILE A 78 -0.19 -6.51 -1.84
N VAL A 79 1.09 -6.47 -1.48
CA VAL A 79 1.92 -7.64 -1.23
C VAL A 79 2.09 -7.80 0.27
N VAL A 80 1.64 -8.93 0.82
CA VAL A 80 1.74 -9.24 2.25
C VAL A 80 2.79 -10.33 2.46
N ASP A 81 3.84 -9.98 3.20
CA ASP A 81 4.87 -10.91 3.63
C ASP A 81 4.32 -11.81 4.76
N CYS A 82 4.32 -13.12 4.53
CA CYS A 82 3.91 -14.15 5.48
C CYS A 82 5.09 -14.99 6.00
N GLY A 83 6.32 -14.63 5.64
CA GLY A 83 7.54 -15.33 6.05
C GLY A 83 7.99 -14.98 7.46
N ARG A 84 9.20 -15.39 7.81
CA ARG A 84 9.73 -15.26 9.18
C ARG A 84 9.76 -13.82 9.72
N ALA A 85 9.93 -12.81 8.85
CA ALA A 85 9.93 -11.41 9.26
C ALA A 85 8.57 -10.97 9.80
N SER A 86 7.48 -11.59 9.33
CA SER A 86 6.10 -11.32 9.75
C SER A 86 5.69 -12.06 11.03
N SER A 87 6.45 -13.07 11.46
CA SER A 87 6.18 -13.83 12.70
C SER A 87 6.66 -13.13 13.97
N ALA A 88 7.49 -12.09 13.84
CA ALA A 88 7.96 -11.32 14.99
C ALA A 88 6.77 -10.67 15.71
N LEU A 89 6.72 -10.81 17.03
CA LEU A 89 5.70 -10.20 17.86
C LEU A 89 6.04 -8.71 18.07
N LEU A 90 5.04 -7.85 17.95
CA LEU A 90 5.13 -6.41 18.11
C LEU A 90 4.39 -5.97 19.38
N GLY A 91 4.91 -4.90 20.00
CA GLY A 91 4.33 -4.25 21.16
C GLY A 91 4.71 -4.89 22.50
N ALA A 92 4.68 -4.07 23.55
CA ALA A 92 4.89 -4.53 24.92
C ALA A 92 3.69 -5.34 25.43
N PRO A 93 3.90 -6.33 26.32
CA PRO A 93 2.81 -7.07 26.95
C PRO A 93 1.94 -6.13 27.79
N GLU A 94 0.62 -6.40 27.84
CA GLU A 94 -0.33 -5.52 28.58
C GLU A 94 -0.17 -5.60 30.09
N HIS A 95 0.35 -6.72 30.61
CA HIS A 95 0.55 -6.96 32.03
C HIS A 95 1.89 -7.65 32.26
N GLU A 96 2.69 -7.10 33.17
CA GLU A 96 3.82 -7.78 33.78
C GLU A 96 3.30 -8.79 34.82
N GLU A 97 2.82 -9.95 34.39
CA GLU A 97 2.71 -11.08 35.31
C GLU A 97 4.12 -11.63 35.52
N VAL A 98 4.54 -11.65 36.77
CA VAL A 98 5.91 -11.91 37.25
C VAL A 98 6.46 -13.30 36.84
N ASP A 99 5.61 -14.21 36.36
CA ASP A 99 5.95 -15.59 35.99
C ASP A 99 5.69 -15.96 34.51
N SER A 100 5.24 -15.02 33.66
CA SER A 100 5.03 -15.27 32.25
C SER A 100 6.15 -14.66 31.39
N ILE A 101 6.61 -15.43 30.38
CA ILE A 101 7.46 -14.86 29.33
C ILE A 101 6.63 -13.77 28.63
N ALA A 102 7.06 -12.53 28.78
CA ALA A 102 6.43 -11.39 28.14
C ALA A 102 6.56 -11.51 26.63
N LEU A 103 5.59 -12.16 25.98
CA LEU A 103 5.46 -12.21 24.53
C LEU A 103 4.75 -10.93 24.07
N GLY A 104 5.21 -10.34 22.95
CA GLY A 104 4.53 -9.22 22.33
C GLY A 104 3.07 -9.55 21.98
N ARG A 105 2.25 -8.52 21.77
CA ARG A 105 0.76 -8.65 21.68
C ARG A 105 0.30 -9.39 20.44
N ALA A 106 0.96 -9.16 19.29
CA ALA A 106 0.51 -9.72 18.03
C ALA A 106 1.67 -9.89 17.04
N PRO A 107 1.60 -10.89 16.14
CA PRO A 107 2.55 -11.00 15.05
C PRO A 107 2.52 -9.75 14.14
N ARG A 108 3.67 -9.40 13.56
CA ARG A 108 3.72 -8.33 12.54
C ARG A 108 2.77 -8.58 11.38
N LEU A 109 2.46 -9.84 11.09
CA LEU A 109 1.48 -10.21 10.07
C LEU A 109 0.13 -9.56 10.33
N ASP A 110 -0.33 -9.47 11.58
CA ASP A 110 -1.62 -8.87 11.92
C ASP A 110 -1.64 -7.37 11.55
N SER A 111 -0.57 -6.64 11.88
CA SER A 111 -0.42 -5.24 11.46
C SER A 111 -0.35 -5.09 9.93
N SER A 112 0.27 -6.06 9.23
CA SER A 112 0.32 -6.09 7.78
C SER A 112 -1.07 -6.33 7.17
N ILE A 113 -1.87 -7.21 7.75
CA ILE A 113 -3.25 -7.49 7.35
C ILE A 113 -4.13 -6.26 7.56
N GLU A 114 -4.04 -5.61 8.73
CA GLU A 114 -4.78 -4.36 9.01
C GLU A 114 -4.43 -3.27 8.01
N THR A 115 -3.13 -3.09 7.74
CA THR A 115 -2.65 -2.14 6.74
C THR A 115 -3.19 -2.47 5.35
N ALA A 116 -3.19 -3.75 4.96
CA ALA A 116 -3.71 -4.20 3.67
C ALA A 116 -5.21 -3.93 3.53
N LEU A 117 -6.01 -4.18 4.56
CA LEU A 117 -7.45 -3.90 4.56
C LEU A 117 -7.73 -2.40 4.48
N LEU A 118 -6.97 -1.57 5.22
CA LEU A 118 -7.09 -0.12 5.16
C LEU A 118 -6.75 0.43 3.78
N LEU A 119 -5.62 -0.01 3.21
CA LEU A 119 -5.21 0.39 1.86
C LEU A 119 -6.23 -0.04 0.81
N ALA A 120 -6.78 -1.25 0.94
CA ALA A 120 -7.81 -1.75 0.04
C ALA A 120 -9.09 -0.89 0.11
N ALA A 121 -9.50 -0.47 1.31
CA ALA A 121 -10.65 0.41 1.49
C ALA A 121 -10.41 1.81 0.90
N LEU A 122 -9.20 2.36 1.05
CA LEU A 122 -8.82 3.65 0.45
C LEU A 122 -8.78 3.57 -1.08
N ALA A 123 -8.18 2.51 -1.63
CA ALA A 123 -8.11 2.29 -3.07
C ALA A 123 -9.51 2.10 -3.69
N ASP A 124 -10.40 1.39 -3.01
CA ASP A 124 -11.79 1.24 -3.45
C ASP A 124 -12.54 2.58 -3.49
N ARG A 125 -12.37 3.42 -2.46
CA ARG A 125 -12.93 4.79 -2.47
C ARG A 125 -12.40 5.64 -3.61
N ALA A 126 -11.13 5.45 -3.99
CA ALA A 126 -10.52 6.12 -5.14
C ALA A 126 -11.00 5.56 -6.49
N GLY A 127 -11.75 4.45 -6.48
CA GLY A 127 -12.23 3.76 -7.69
C GLY A 127 -11.18 2.85 -8.33
N ASP A 128 -10.10 2.54 -7.61
CA ASP A 128 -8.99 1.71 -8.10
C ASP A 128 -9.34 0.21 -8.03
N LYS A 129 -8.68 -0.60 -8.85
CA LYS A 129 -8.74 -2.07 -8.79
C LYS A 129 -7.73 -2.59 -7.78
N VAL A 130 -8.21 -3.35 -6.80
CA VAL A 130 -7.35 -3.92 -5.76
C VAL A 130 -6.97 -5.36 -6.08
N HIS A 131 -5.70 -5.65 -5.88
CA HIS A 131 -5.12 -6.99 -5.97
C HIS A 131 -4.36 -7.30 -4.69
N LEU A 132 -4.32 -8.57 -4.33
CA LEU A 132 -3.55 -9.07 -3.19
C LEU A 132 -2.64 -10.19 -3.62
N VAL A 133 -1.41 -10.17 -3.13
CA VAL A 133 -0.46 -11.28 -3.19
C VAL A 133 0.09 -11.51 -1.79
N ALA A 134 -0.19 -12.67 -1.20
CA ALA A 134 0.43 -13.09 0.06
C ALA A 134 1.52 -14.10 -0.25
N VAL A 135 2.72 -13.92 0.32
CA VAL A 135 3.91 -14.68 -0.05
C VAL A 135 4.78 -15.01 1.18
N ASP A 136 5.32 -16.21 1.17
CA ASP A 136 6.46 -16.65 2.00
C ASP A 136 7.50 -17.30 1.05
N SER A 137 7.96 -18.51 1.27
CA SER A 137 8.74 -19.30 0.31
C SER A 137 7.94 -19.67 -0.95
N ARG A 138 6.64 -19.40 -0.96
CA ARG A 138 5.70 -19.62 -2.06
C ARG A 138 4.57 -18.58 -2.02
N VAL A 139 3.81 -18.49 -3.11
CA VAL A 139 2.57 -17.70 -3.12
C VAL A 139 1.51 -18.43 -2.28
N ARG A 140 1.07 -17.78 -1.20
CA ARG A 140 0.08 -18.32 -0.25
C ARG A 140 -1.34 -18.04 -0.67
N ALA A 141 -1.55 -16.82 -1.18
CA ALA A 141 -2.85 -16.39 -1.67
C ALA A 141 -2.68 -15.34 -2.78
N ARG A 142 -3.64 -15.30 -3.68
CA ARG A 142 -3.74 -14.28 -4.72
C ARG A 142 -5.19 -13.91 -4.94
N VAL A 143 -5.46 -12.60 -4.91
CA VAL A 143 -6.76 -12.03 -5.26
C VAL A 143 -6.54 -11.01 -6.36
N SER A 144 -7.35 -11.02 -7.40
CA SER A 144 -7.14 -10.16 -8.57
C SER A 144 -8.39 -9.35 -8.90
N GLY A 145 -8.21 -8.04 -9.07
CA GLY A 145 -9.17 -7.14 -9.68
C GLY A 145 -10.48 -6.96 -8.93
N VAL A 146 -10.47 -7.02 -7.60
CA VAL A 146 -11.67 -6.82 -6.78
C VAL A 146 -11.99 -5.33 -6.66
N ARG A 147 -13.28 -4.99 -6.68
CA ARG A 147 -13.82 -3.64 -6.53
C ARG A 147 -15.10 -3.64 -5.70
N GLY A 148 -15.41 -2.50 -5.09
CA GLY A 148 -16.68 -2.24 -4.42
C GLY A 148 -16.83 -2.96 -3.09
N ALA A 149 -18.05 -3.03 -2.60
CA ALA A 149 -18.37 -3.47 -1.23
C ALA A 149 -17.84 -4.87 -0.85
N LYS A 150 -17.54 -5.73 -1.84
CA LYS A 150 -17.03 -7.09 -1.59
C LYS A 150 -15.52 -7.15 -1.32
N ILE A 151 -14.79 -6.04 -1.51
CA ILE A 151 -13.33 -6.04 -1.40
C ILE A 151 -12.88 -6.49 -0.02
N ILE A 152 -13.41 -5.85 1.02
CA ILE A 152 -13.02 -6.11 2.41
C ILE A 152 -13.41 -7.53 2.83
N GLU A 153 -14.58 -8.00 2.42
CA GLU A 153 -15.03 -9.36 2.71
C GLU A 153 -14.12 -10.39 2.04
N THR A 154 -13.84 -10.22 0.75
CA THR A 154 -12.96 -11.14 -0.01
C THR A 154 -11.55 -11.19 0.58
N LEU A 155 -10.97 -10.04 0.92
CA LEU A 155 -9.65 -9.98 1.52
C LEU A 155 -9.65 -10.57 2.94
N ALA A 156 -10.65 -10.25 3.75
CA ALA A 156 -10.78 -10.79 5.10
C ALA A 156 -10.88 -12.33 5.08
N GLN A 157 -11.69 -12.90 4.18
CA GLN A 157 -11.77 -14.35 4.00
C GLN A 157 -10.41 -14.95 3.58
N THR A 158 -9.70 -14.29 2.67
CA THR A 158 -8.37 -14.73 2.23
C THR A 158 -7.36 -14.70 3.38
N PHE A 159 -7.43 -13.69 4.24
CA PHE A 159 -6.53 -13.56 5.38
C PHE A 159 -6.78 -14.57 6.51
N MET A 160 -8.01 -15.13 6.62
CA MET A 160 -8.33 -16.14 7.65
C MET A 160 -7.43 -17.37 7.59
N ASP A 161 -6.95 -17.74 6.40
CA ASP A 161 -6.11 -18.91 6.18
C ASP A 161 -4.61 -18.60 6.22
N LEU A 162 -4.25 -17.31 6.41
CA LEU A 162 -2.86 -16.88 6.48
C LEU A 162 -2.36 -16.89 7.92
N ASN A 163 -1.24 -17.59 8.09
CA ASN A 163 -0.49 -17.61 9.34
C ASN A 163 0.97 -17.28 9.01
N PRO A 164 1.68 -16.59 9.91
CA PRO A 164 3.10 -16.33 9.72
C PRO A 164 3.87 -17.63 9.75
N ARG A 165 4.90 -17.72 8.92
CA ARG A 165 5.78 -18.90 8.83
C ARG A 165 7.22 -18.48 9.09
N LEU A 166 8.03 -19.46 9.55
CA LEU A 166 9.46 -19.25 9.80
C LEU A 166 10.30 -19.34 8.52
N ASP A 167 9.68 -19.67 7.39
CA ASP A 167 10.34 -19.70 6.08
C ASP A 167 10.83 -18.32 5.68
N VAL A 168 11.94 -18.28 4.96
CA VAL A 168 12.42 -17.03 4.33
C VAL A 168 11.51 -16.68 3.16
N THR A 169 11.17 -15.42 3.02
CA THR A 169 10.33 -14.95 1.92
C THR A 169 11.13 -14.93 0.62
N ASP A 170 10.59 -15.61 -0.41
CA ASP A 170 11.13 -15.59 -1.77
C ASP A 170 10.67 -14.33 -2.50
N TRP A 171 11.49 -13.30 -2.47
CA TRP A 171 11.19 -12.01 -3.07
C TRP A 171 11.18 -12.03 -4.60
N SER A 172 11.95 -12.93 -5.22
CA SER A 172 11.89 -13.13 -6.67
C SER A 172 10.52 -13.64 -7.09
N ARG A 173 10.01 -14.62 -6.36
CA ARG A 173 8.66 -15.17 -6.55
C ARG A 173 7.57 -14.15 -6.26
N ALA A 174 7.76 -13.29 -5.26
CA ALA A 174 6.85 -12.18 -4.99
C ALA A 174 6.75 -11.23 -6.17
N ALA A 175 7.89 -10.85 -6.76
CA ALA A 175 7.94 -10.01 -7.95
C ALA A 175 7.27 -10.69 -9.16
N ASP A 176 7.55 -11.97 -9.40
CA ASP A 176 6.87 -12.76 -10.46
C ASP A 176 5.35 -12.76 -10.27
N ALA A 177 4.88 -12.94 -9.03
CA ALA A 177 3.47 -12.96 -8.73
C ALA A 177 2.79 -11.61 -8.98
N VAL A 178 3.45 -10.49 -8.67
CA VAL A 178 2.97 -9.14 -8.99
C VAL A 178 2.87 -8.96 -10.51
N GLU A 179 3.91 -9.27 -11.26
CA GLU A 179 3.96 -9.10 -12.72
C GLU A 179 2.94 -9.99 -13.45
N GLN A 180 2.63 -11.18 -12.89
CA GLN A 180 1.57 -12.04 -13.40
C GLN A 180 0.17 -11.51 -13.07
N THR A 181 0.03 -10.76 -11.98
CA THR A 181 -1.25 -10.21 -11.53
C THR A 181 -1.64 -8.96 -12.33
N VAL A 182 -0.65 -8.10 -12.64
CA VAL A 182 -0.86 -6.84 -13.37
C VAL A 182 0.15 -6.70 -14.50
N ARG A 183 -0.37 -6.47 -15.72
CA ARG A 183 0.46 -6.31 -16.92
C ARG A 183 0.84 -4.87 -17.22
N HIS A 184 0.11 -3.92 -16.65
CA HIS A 184 0.32 -2.48 -16.83
C HIS A 184 0.97 -1.88 -15.59
N SER A 185 1.31 -0.59 -15.66
CA SER A 185 1.77 0.15 -14.48
C SER A 185 0.75 0.05 -13.34
N ALA A 186 1.24 -0.16 -12.14
CA ALA A 186 0.42 -0.28 -10.94
C ALA A 186 1.11 0.40 -9.75
N PHE A 187 0.32 0.68 -8.71
CA PHE A 187 0.85 1.07 -7.42
C PHE A 187 1.00 -0.19 -6.57
N VAL A 188 2.24 -0.57 -6.24
CA VAL A 188 2.56 -1.79 -5.49
C VAL A 188 2.95 -1.41 -4.07
N VAL A 189 2.22 -1.91 -3.09
CA VAL A 189 2.54 -1.71 -1.66
C VAL A 189 2.96 -3.04 -1.06
N ILE A 190 4.18 -3.10 -0.56
CA ILE A 190 4.74 -4.29 0.09
C ILE A 190 4.73 -4.07 1.60
N THR A 191 4.01 -4.92 2.33
CA THR A 191 3.97 -4.89 3.80
C THR A 191 4.94 -5.93 4.35
N THR A 192 6.11 -5.47 4.85
CA THR A 192 7.15 -6.33 5.43
C THR A 192 8.03 -5.54 6.39
N LYS A 193 8.92 -6.21 7.13
CA LYS A 193 10.03 -5.53 7.80
C LYS A 193 11.08 -5.17 6.76
N ILE A 194 11.49 -3.91 6.74
CA ILE A 194 12.62 -3.49 5.90
C ILE A 194 13.90 -4.13 6.49
N PRO A 195 14.59 -4.98 5.71
CA PRO A 195 15.82 -5.58 6.19
C PRO A 195 16.92 -4.54 6.32
N PRO A 196 17.89 -4.73 7.24
CA PRO A 196 19.08 -3.89 7.30
C PRO A 196 19.83 -3.90 5.96
N ALA A 197 20.43 -2.74 5.64
CA ALA A 197 21.15 -2.57 4.38
C ALA A 197 22.20 -3.66 4.17
N GLY A 198 22.18 -4.28 3.00
CA GLY A 198 23.15 -5.31 2.58
C GLY A 198 22.89 -6.73 3.08
N LEU A 199 21.86 -6.96 3.91
CA LEU A 199 21.57 -8.31 4.43
C LEU A 199 20.62 -9.14 3.55
N GLU A 200 19.76 -8.49 2.75
CA GLU A 200 18.80 -9.19 1.87
C GLU A 200 18.85 -8.58 0.46
N THR A 201 19.80 -9.05 -0.35
CA THR A 201 19.96 -8.58 -1.74
C THR A 201 18.75 -8.95 -2.61
N GLU A 202 18.14 -10.11 -2.38
CA GLU A 202 16.94 -10.54 -3.12
C GLU A 202 15.76 -9.58 -2.95
N PHE A 203 15.59 -8.99 -1.77
CA PHE A 203 14.57 -7.97 -1.52
C PHE A 203 14.84 -6.71 -2.35
N THR A 204 16.07 -6.21 -2.31
CA THR A 204 16.46 -5.00 -3.08
C THR A 204 16.39 -5.23 -4.58
N ASP A 205 16.75 -6.41 -5.06
CA ASP A 205 16.65 -6.80 -6.47
C ASP A 205 15.19 -6.87 -6.93
N ALA A 206 14.30 -7.43 -6.09
CA ALA A 206 12.87 -7.47 -6.36
C ALA A 206 12.27 -6.05 -6.42
N LEU A 207 12.65 -5.16 -5.49
CA LEU A 207 12.23 -3.75 -5.52
C LEU A 207 12.72 -3.05 -6.78
N ALA A 208 14.00 -3.21 -7.14
CA ALA A 208 14.58 -2.61 -8.33
C ALA A 208 13.90 -3.13 -9.62
N ARG A 209 13.55 -4.41 -9.67
CA ARG A 209 12.82 -5.03 -10.76
C ARG A 209 11.41 -4.44 -10.91
N LEU A 210 10.64 -4.41 -9.82
CA LEU A 210 9.27 -3.89 -9.80
C LEU A 210 9.23 -2.39 -10.12
N SER A 211 10.18 -1.62 -9.62
CA SER A 211 10.25 -0.16 -9.83
C SER A 211 10.50 0.25 -11.28
N LYS A 212 10.92 -0.67 -12.14
CA LYS A 212 11.06 -0.40 -13.58
C LYS A 212 9.72 -0.13 -14.27
N ARG A 213 8.62 -0.68 -13.72
CA ARG A 213 7.29 -0.61 -14.32
C ARG A 213 6.23 -0.05 -13.38
N HIS A 214 6.39 -0.24 -12.10
CA HIS A 214 5.41 0.07 -11.06
C HIS A 214 5.92 1.16 -10.13
N THR A 215 5.00 1.90 -9.49
CA THR A 215 5.34 2.72 -8.34
C THR A 215 5.33 1.82 -7.10
N VAL A 216 6.48 1.64 -6.46
CA VAL A 216 6.63 0.72 -5.33
C VAL A 216 6.77 1.48 -4.02
N LEU A 217 5.99 1.10 -3.03
CA LEU A 217 6.04 1.57 -1.66
C LEU A 217 6.27 0.38 -0.73
N VAL A 218 7.14 0.54 0.26
CA VAL A 218 7.31 -0.45 1.34
C VAL A 218 6.74 0.13 2.62
N ALA A 219 5.75 -0.57 3.19
CA ALA A 219 5.15 -0.26 4.47
C ALA A 219 5.71 -1.23 5.52
N SER A 220 6.43 -0.71 6.51
CA SER A 220 7.04 -1.51 7.57
C SER A 220 6.41 -1.20 8.92
N ALA A 221 5.83 -2.22 9.56
CA ALA A 221 5.46 -2.13 10.95
C ALA A 221 6.71 -2.35 11.82
N THR A 222 7.12 -1.32 12.53
CA THR A 222 8.28 -1.34 13.44
C THR A 222 7.79 -1.30 14.88
N ASP A 223 8.46 -2.04 15.76
CA ASP A 223 8.16 -2.02 17.18
C ASP A 223 8.43 -0.63 17.75
N PRO A 224 7.50 -0.01 18.49
CA PRO A 224 7.73 1.28 19.16
C PRO A 224 8.94 1.27 20.10
N ASP A 225 9.24 0.15 20.73
CA ASP A 225 10.40 0.02 21.62
C ASP A 225 11.72 -0.04 20.85
N GLU A 226 11.73 -0.65 19.67
CA GLU A 226 12.86 -0.61 18.74
C GLU A 226 13.16 0.83 18.29
N ILE A 227 12.11 1.61 18.01
CA ILE A 227 12.23 3.03 17.65
C ILE A 227 12.80 3.85 18.84
N ARG A 228 12.27 3.65 20.04
CA ARG A 228 12.74 4.35 21.25
C ARG A 228 14.19 4.02 21.57
N ALA A 229 14.58 2.73 21.47
CA ALA A 229 15.94 2.30 21.72
C ALA A 229 16.94 2.89 20.70
N ARG A 230 16.52 3.06 19.45
CA ARG A 230 17.34 3.70 18.42
C ARG A 230 17.52 5.19 18.68
N ASN A 231 16.44 5.91 18.95
CA ASN A 231 16.48 7.34 19.21
C ASN A 231 17.28 7.67 20.49
N GLY A 232 17.16 6.85 21.55
CA GLY A 232 17.93 7.01 22.76
C GLY A 232 19.43 6.76 22.59
N ARG A 233 19.86 6.00 21.56
CA ARG A 233 21.28 5.88 21.18
C ARG A 233 21.79 7.09 20.43
N GLU A 234 21.01 7.63 19.50
CA GLU A 234 21.36 8.85 18.76
C GLU A 234 21.54 10.04 19.72
N ASP A 235 20.67 10.16 20.74
CA ASP A 235 20.79 11.19 21.77
C ASP A 235 22.06 11.01 22.64
N ALA A 236 22.48 9.77 22.93
CA ALA A 236 23.67 9.46 23.68
C ALA A 236 24.97 9.72 22.89
N GLU A 237 24.97 9.48 21.57
CA GLU A 237 26.11 9.77 20.68
C GLU A 237 26.28 11.27 20.39
N SER A 238 25.20 12.07 20.52
CA SER A 238 25.24 13.51 20.31
C SER A 238 25.81 14.32 21.50
N VAL A 239 26.10 13.66 22.63
CA VAL A 239 26.62 14.30 23.88
C VAL A 239 28.14 14.14 24.01
N PHE A 240 28.81 13.50 23.09
CA PHE A 240 30.26 13.37 22.98
C PHE A 240 30.74 14.03 21.68
#